data_b8e5c2774c9a1bac63fb0141df12fe31
#
_entry.id   b8e5c2774c9a1bac63fb0141df12fe31
#
_cell.length_a   1.000
_cell.length_b   1.000
_cell.length_c   1.000
_cell.angle_alpha   90.00
_cell.angle_beta   90.00
_cell.angle_gamma   90.00
#
_symmetry.space_group_name_H-M   'P 1'
#
loop_
_entity.id
_entity.type
_entity.pdbx_description
1 polymer ?
#
loop_
_entity_poly.entity_id
_entity_poly.type
_entity_poly.pdbx_seq_one_letter_code
_entity_poly.pdbx_strand_id
1 'polypeptide(L)'
;LVYSLLLAVPASVGIFALSEQIIAVLFERGEFNENSSLFTSKALKFYSLGLVAFILMKIYTPIFFAYENARPTLYITAINLVINTTLSIVLFVNLGFIGIPIATSISAWISVLLMNYSLYKNNYYQISRGIIFPGAIIIIVSFIRYLYLIFLENYLDILFNFLQGYEIIFLLFSVLSSILLYFILISFYKPFKYSEIKKILQK
;
A
#
# COMPACT_ATOMS: atom_id res chain seq x y z
N LEU A 1 6.12 -13.71 1.78
CA LEU A 1 6.48 -12.30 1.98
C LEU A 1 6.79 -11.60 0.65
N VAL A 2 7.68 -12.13 -0.22
CA VAL A 2 8.01 -11.48 -1.53
C VAL A 2 6.77 -11.37 -2.42
N TYR A 3 5.96 -12.42 -2.54
CA TYR A 3 4.71 -12.39 -3.33
C TYR A 3 3.70 -11.37 -2.82
N SER A 4 3.63 -11.20 -1.52
CA SER A 4 2.73 -10.21 -0.93
C SER A 4 3.22 -8.79 -1.18
N LEU A 5 4.53 -8.54 -1.10
CA LEU A 5 5.14 -7.26 -1.47
C LEU A 5 4.98 -6.96 -2.97
N LEU A 6 5.06 -7.99 -3.82
CA LEU A 6 4.85 -7.87 -5.26
C LEU A 6 3.50 -7.26 -5.63
N LEU A 7 2.47 -7.52 -4.82
CA LEU A 7 1.13 -6.97 -5.03
C LEU A 7 0.87 -5.73 -4.16
N ALA A 8 1.32 -5.74 -2.90
CA ALA A 8 1.05 -4.68 -1.95
C ALA A 8 1.71 -3.34 -2.30
N VAL A 9 2.98 -3.38 -2.69
CA VAL A 9 3.73 -2.14 -3.00
C VAL A 9 3.18 -1.42 -4.23
N PRO A 10 2.98 -2.07 -5.40
CA PRO A 10 2.39 -1.38 -6.53
C PRO A 10 0.94 -0.97 -6.30
N ALA A 11 0.15 -1.73 -5.52
CA ALA A 11 -1.21 -1.33 -5.17
C ALA A 11 -1.21 -0.04 -4.32
N SER A 12 -0.36 0.02 -3.29
CA SER A 12 -0.15 1.21 -2.45
C SER A 12 0.23 2.43 -3.30
N VAL A 13 1.21 2.26 -4.17
CA VAL A 13 1.69 3.32 -5.08
C VAL A 13 0.60 3.76 -6.06
N GLY A 14 -0.17 2.83 -6.61
CA GLY A 14 -1.28 3.15 -7.52
C GLY A 14 -2.38 3.96 -6.84
N ILE A 15 -2.79 3.56 -5.63
CA ILE A 15 -3.78 4.30 -4.84
C ILE A 15 -3.24 5.67 -4.44
N PHE A 16 -1.96 5.75 -4.07
CA PHE A 16 -1.31 7.02 -3.72
C PHE A 16 -1.33 8.01 -4.89
N ALA A 17 -0.96 7.54 -6.08
CA ALA A 17 -0.92 8.38 -7.28
C ALA A 17 -2.31 8.82 -7.74
N LEU A 18 -3.27 7.89 -7.79
CA LEU A 18 -4.60 8.11 -8.35
C LEU A 18 -5.66 8.48 -7.31
N SER A 19 -5.27 8.82 -6.07
CA SER A 19 -6.22 9.05 -4.97
C SER A 19 -7.27 10.13 -5.28
N GLU A 20 -6.88 11.21 -5.95
CA GLU A 20 -7.77 12.32 -6.30
C GLU A 20 -8.77 11.88 -7.37
N GLN A 21 -8.30 11.25 -8.44
CA GLN A 21 -9.15 10.74 -9.51
C GLN A 21 -10.10 9.64 -9.03
N ILE A 22 -9.62 8.72 -8.15
CA ILE A 22 -10.46 7.66 -7.58
C ILE A 22 -11.63 8.26 -6.81
N ILE A 23 -11.38 9.25 -5.96
CA ILE A 23 -12.44 9.85 -5.14
C ILE A 23 -13.36 10.72 -5.99
N ALA A 24 -12.84 11.53 -6.89
CA ALA A 24 -13.65 12.35 -7.79
C ALA A 24 -14.59 11.48 -8.62
N VAL A 25 -14.05 10.48 -9.31
CA VAL A 25 -14.84 9.62 -10.22
C VAL A 25 -15.89 8.78 -9.48
N LEU A 26 -15.58 8.28 -8.27
CA LEU A 26 -16.48 7.38 -7.56
C LEU A 26 -17.51 8.08 -6.68
N PHE A 27 -17.14 9.21 -6.07
CA PHE A 27 -17.92 9.82 -4.99
C PHE A 27 -18.39 11.24 -5.27
N GLU A 28 -17.78 12.01 -6.19
CA GLU A 28 -18.13 13.40 -6.43
C GLU A 28 -19.47 13.53 -7.17
N ARG A 29 -20.56 13.39 -6.39
CA ARG A 29 -21.94 13.46 -6.89
C ARG A 29 -22.88 14.02 -5.81
N GLY A 30 -23.87 14.80 -6.21
CA GLY A 30 -24.90 15.33 -5.32
C GLY A 30 -24.32 16.23 -4.22
N GLU A 31 -24.55 15.87 -2.96
CA GLU A 31 -24.05 16.64 -1.80
C GLU A 31 -22.55 16.49 -1.57
N PHE A 32 -21.88 15.50 -2.19
CA PHE A 32 -20.44 15.31 -2.08
C PHE A 32 -19.71 16.22 -3.06
N ASN A 33 -19.36 17.41 -2.57
CA ASN A 33 -18.76 18.46 -3.37
C ASN A 33 -17.23 18.32 -3.50
N GLU A 34 -16.61 19.17 -4.34
CA GLU A 34 -15.17 19.21 -4.60
C GLU A 34 -14.32 19.31 -3.31
N ASN A 35 -14.74 20.09 -2.31
CA ASN A 35 -14.04 20.18 -1.04
C ASN A 35 -14.03 18.84 -0.29
N SER A 36 -15.18 18.13 -0.25
CA SER A 36 -15.28 16.82 0.36
C SER A 36 -14.42 15.80 -0.39
N SER A 37 -14.37 15.89 -1.72
CA SER A 37 -13.51 15.08 -2.59
C SER A 37 -12.04 15.30 -2.26
N LEU A 38 -11.60 16.55 -2.16
CA LEU A 38 -10.23 16.93 -1.78
C LEU A 38 -9.78 16.38 -0.40
N PHE A 39 -10.63 16.50 0.62
CA PHE A 39 -10.30 15.97 1.94
C PHE A 39 -10.24 14.45 1.95
N THR A 40 -11.18 13.81 1.28
CA THR A 40 -11.26 12.34 1.23
C THR A 40 -10.11 11.74 0.41
N SER A 41 -9.73 12.37 -0.70
CA SER A 41 -8.59 11.93 -1.51
C SER A 41 -7.27 12.06 -0.76
N LYS A 42 -7.06 13.15 -0.02
CA LYS A 42 -5.90 13.28 0.88
C LYS A 42 -5.87 12.19 1.94
N ALA A 43 -7.01 11.86 2.55
CA ALA A 43 -7.10 10.76 3.50
C ALA A 43 -6.72 9.42 2.86
N LEU A 44 -7.27 9.11 1.69
CA LEU A 44 -6.96 7.91 0.91
C LEU A 44 -5.45 7.84 0.57
N LYS A 45 -4.87 8.96 0.16
CA LYS A 45 -3.44 9.10 -0.13
C LYS A 45 -2.56 8.71 1.06
N PHE A 46 -2.88 9.18 2.26
CA PHE A 46 -2.12 8.83 3.46
C PHE A 46 -2.40 7.41 3.94
N TYR A 47 -3.62 6.88 3.84
CA TYR A 47 -3.91 5.48 4.13
C TYR A 47 -3.15 4.52 3.22
N SER A 48 -2.95 4.89 1.95
CA SER A 48 -2.23 4.04 1.00
C SER A 48 -0.78 3.79 1.43
N LEU A 49 -0.13 4.74 2.14
CA LEU A 49 1.21 4.57 2.69
C LEU A 49 1.26 3.50 3.79
N GLY A 50 0.15 3.27 4.49
CA GLY A 50 -0.01 2.21 5.50
C GLY A 50 -0.36 0.85 4.90
N LEU A 51 -0.82 0.78 3.65
CA LEU A 51 -1.34 -0.43 3.04
C LEU A 51 -0.34 -1.60 3.07
N VAL A 52 0.92 -1.33 2.74
CA VAL A 52 1.98 -2.34 2.77
C VAL A 52 2.18 -2.87 4.20
N ALA A 53 2.16 -1.98 5.20
CA ALA A 53 2.27 -2.37 6.60
C ALA A 53 1.09 -3.24 7.05
N PHE A 54 -0.14 -2.90 6.68
CA PHE A 54 -1.33 -3.71 6.98
C PHE A 54 -1.23 -5.12 6.40
N ILE A 55 -0.73 -5.25 5.18
CA ILE A 55 -0.54 -6.56 4.54
C ILE A 55 0.56 -7.35 5.25
N LEU A 56 1.68 -6.71 5.60
CA LEU A 56 2.76 -7.35 6.35
C LEU A 56 2.31 -7.84 7.74
N MET A 57 1.50 -7.07 8.46
CA MET A 57 0.91 -7.51 9.72
C MET A 57 0.07 -8.77 9.55
N LYS A 58 -0.75 -8.86 8.49
CA LYS A 58 -1.55 -10.05 8.17
C LYS A 58 -0.70 -11.28 7.84
N ILE A 59 0.54 -11.10 7.38
CA ILE A 59 1.47 -12.19 7.10
C ILE A 59 2.20 -12.64 8.37
N TYR A 60 2.60 -11.68 9.23
CA TYR A 60 3.35 -11.99 10.44
C TYR A 60 2.48 -12.61 11.53
N THR A 61 1.23 -12.20 11.65
CA THR A 61 0.31 -12.70 12.68
C THR A 61 0.16 -14.24 12.67
N PRO A 62 -0.10 -14.92 11.54
CA PRO A 62 -0.19 -16.38 11.50
C PRO A 62 1.10 -17.11 11.92
N ILE A 63 2.27 -16.48 11.75
CA ILE A 63 3.54 -17.08 12.17
C ILE A 63 3.54 -17.27 13.69
N PHE A 64 3.10 -16.27 14.46
CA PHE A 64 3.01 -16.39 15.93
C PHE A 64 2.04 -17.50 16.35
N PHE A 65 0.92 -17.63 15.66
CA PHE A 65 -0.05 -18.71 15.94
C PHE A 65 0.49 -20.10 15.60
N ALA A 66 1.27 -20.23 14.52
CA ALA A 66 1.90 -21.48 14.15
C ALA A 66 2.92 -21.98 15.19
N TYR A 67 3.53 -21.07 15.96
CA TYR A 67 4.40 -21.37 17.09
C TYR A 67 3.65 -21.40 18.44
N GLU A 68 2.32 -21.48 18.43
CA GLU A 68 1.46 -21.51 19.63
C GLU A 68 1.71 -20.34 20.61
N ASN A 69 2.26 -19.24 20.14
CA ASN A 69 2.61 -18.08 20.94
C ASN A 69 1.89 -16.81 20.45
N ALA A 70 0.63 -16.65 20.83
CA ALA A 70 -0.18 -15.49 20.48
C ALA A 70 0.16 -14.22 21.32
N ARG A 71 0.89 -14.37 22.44
CA ARG A 71 1.14 -13.25 23.38
C ARG A 71 1.81 -12.03 22.71
N PRO A 72 2.88 -12.17 21.90
CA PRO A 72 3.49 -11.01 21.26
C PRO A 72 2.51 -10.24 20.36
N THR A 73 1.66 -10.96 19.63
CA THR A 73 0.65 -10.34 18.77
C THR A 73 -0.34 -9.50 19.58
N LEU A 74 -0.82 -10.00 20.71
CA LEU A 74 -1.74 -9.28 21.59
C LEU A 74 -1.08 -8.00 22.14
N TYR A 75 0.14 -8.10 22.66
CA TYR A 75 0.87 -6.93 23.17
C TYR A 75 1.13 -5.88 22.09
N ILE A 76 1.55 -6.30 20.90
CA ILE A 76 1.84 -5.38 19.79
C ILE A 76 0.54 -4.71 19.31
N THR A 77 -0.57 -5.44 19.27
CA THR A 77 -1.87 -4.86 18.93
C THR A 77 -2.34 -3.85 19.97
N ALA A 78 -2.15 -4.13 21.26
CA ALA A 78 -2.47 -3.17 22.34
C ALA A 78 -1.58 -1.90 22.24
N ILE A 79 -0.28 -2.07 22.01
CA ILE A 79 0.65 -0.95 21.80
C ILE A 79 0.23 -0.13 20.56
N ASN A 80 -0.14 -0.80 19.46
CA ASN A 80 -0.63 -0.13 18.26
C ASN A 80 -1.86 0.71 18.54
N LEU A 81 -2.83 0.18 19.29
CA LEU A 81 -4.03 0.91 19.68
C LEU A 81 -3.68 2.20 20.43
N VAL A 82 -2.81 2.12 21.42
CA VAL A 82 -2.38 3.28 22.22
C VAL A 82 -1.65 4.30 21.34
N ILE A 83 -0.68 3.86 20.54
CA ILE A 83 0.09 4.73 19.64
C ILE A 83 -0.83 5.40 18.62
N ASN A 84 -1.71 4.62 17.96
CA ASN A 84 -2.62 5.15 16.96
C ASN A 84 -3.57 6.19 17.56
N THR A 85 -4.18 5.89 18.71
CA THR A 85 -5.10 6.81 19.38
C THR A 85 -4.37 8.11 19.79
N THR A 86 -3.21 7.99 20.42
CA THR A 86 -2.42 9.16 20.85
C THR A 86 -1.99 10.02 19.68
N LEU A 87 -1.41 9.40 18.63
CA LEU A 87 -1.01 10.11 17.42
C LEU A 87 -2.20 10.73 16.70
N SER A 88 -3.33 10.02 16.62
CA SER A 88 -4.55 10.55 15.99
C SER A 88 -5.05 11.81 16.68
N ILE A 89 -5.07 11.83 18.01
CA ILE A 89 -5.48 13.03 18.78
C ILE A 89 -4.50 14.19 18.53
N VAL A 90 -3.19 13.94 18.66
CA VAL A 90 -2.16 14.97 18.49
C VAL A 90 -2.17 15.52 17.07
N LEU A 91 -2.23 14.66 16.07
CA LEU A 91 -2.21 15.08 14.68
C LEU A 91 -3.54 15.70 14.23
N PHE A 92 -4.67 15.26 14.81
CA PHE A 92 -5.97 15.89 14.54
C PHE A 92 -6.01 17.34 14.99
N VAL A 93 -5.46 17.65 16.15
CA VAL A 93 -5.40 19.04 16.66
C VAL A 93 -4.56 19.94 15.75
N ASN A 94 -3.46 19.41 15.17
CA ASN A 94 -2.53 20.19 14.35
C ASN A 94 -2.86 20.21 12.86
N LEU A 95 -3.33 19.08 12.31
CA LEU A 95 -3.55 18.85 10.86
C LEU A 95 -5.02 18.63 10.50
N GLY A 96 -5.92 18.67 11.48
CA GLY A 96 -7.33 18.37 11.30
C GLY A 96 -7.56 16.92 10.90
N PHE A 97 -8.58 16.67 10.10
CA PHE A 97 -9.01 15.33 9.69
C PHE A 97 -7.89 14.46 9.06
N ILE A 98 -6.95 15.07 8.33
CA ILE A 98 -5.85 14.36 7.66
C ILE A 98 -4.88 13.72 8.69
N GLY A 99 -4.84 14.22 9.91
CA GLY A 99 -4.02 13.67 10.99
C GLY A 99 -4.34 12.21 11.32
N ILE A 100 -5.60 11.79 11.20
CA ILE A 100 -6.04 10.42 11.52
C ILE A 100 -5.43 9.37 10.56
N PRO A 101 -5.53 9.52 9.21
CA PRO A 101 -4.88 8.63 8.26
C PRO A 101 -3.36 8.54 8.44
N ILE A 102 -2.71 9.66 8.71
CA ILE A 102 -1.26 9.71 8.96
C ILE A 102 -0.91 8.90 10.20
N ALA A 103 -1.62 9.12 11.32
CA ALA A 103 -1.41 8.39 12.56
C ALA A 103 -1.58 6.88 12.35
N THR A 104 -2.62 6.48 11.64
CA THR A 104 -2.92 5.08 11.34
C THR A 104 -1.82 4.42 10.51
N SER A 105 -1.30 5.10 9.50
CA SER A 105 -0.20 4.60 8.68
C SER A 105 1.09 4.48 9.47
N ILE A 106 1.43 5.47 10.29
CA ILE A 106 2.63 5.44 11.13
C ILE A 106 2.54 4.30 12.15
N SER A 107 1.41 4.19 12.86
CA SER A 107 1.23 3.14 13.87
C SER A 107 1.27 1.72 13.28
N ALA A 108 0.77 1.54 12.05
CA ALA A 108 0.88 0.28 11.32
C ALA A 108 2.35 -0.09 11.03
N TRP A 109 3.16 0.86 10.57
CA TRP A 109 4.60 0.63 10.35
C TRP A 109 5.35 0.32 11.64
N ILE A 110 5.05 1.02 12.73
CA ILE A 110 5.62 0.71 14.06
C ILE A 110 5.26 -0.73 14.45
N SER A 111 4.01 -1.15 14.25
CA SER A 111 3.58 -2.52 14.55
C SER A 111 4.33 -3.57 13.72
N VAL A 112 4.55 -3.32 12.44
CA VAL A 112 5.35 -4.19 11.57
C VAL A 112 6.79 -4.33 12.09
N LEU A 113 7.41 -3.23 12.48
CA LEU A 113 8.76 -3.25 13.05
C LEU A 113 8.82 -4.05 14.36
N LEU A 114 7.85 -3.85 15.26
CA LEU A 114 7.75 -4.60 16.51
C LEU A 114 7.50 -6.10 16.27
N MET A 115 6.61 -6.45 15.33
CA MET A 115 6.38 -7.84 14.95
C MET A 115 7.64 -8.49 14.38
N ASN A 116 8.33 -7.80 13.46
CA ASN A 116 9.56 -8.30 12.87
C ASN A 116 10.66 -8.51 13.91
N TYR A 117 10.84 -7.55 14.82
CA TYR A 117 11.76 -7.67 15.95
C TYR A 117 11.43 -8.86 16.86
N SER A 118 10.14 -9.05 17.18
CA SER A 118 9.68 -10.16 18.02
C SER A 118 9.90 -11.52 17.34
N LEU A 119 9.63 -11.62 16.03
CA LEU A 119 9.89 -12.83 15.24
C LEU A 119 11.38 -13.19 15.19
N TYR A 120 12.22 -12.17 15.01
CA TYR A 120 13.68 -12.33 15.01
C TYR A 120 14.19 -12.79 16.39
N LYS A 121 13.76 -12.11 17.47
CA LYS A 121 14.19 -12.41 18.84
C LYS A 121 13.82 -13.84 19.27
N ASN A 122 12.66 -14.34 18.86
CA ASN A 122 12.20 -15.70 19.18
C ASN A 122 12.71 -16.75 18.19
N ASN A 123 13.53 -16.39 17.21
CA ASN A 123 14.01 -17.29 16.15
C ASN A 123 12.88 -17.95 15.32
N TYR A 124 11.69 -17.34 15.27
CA TYR A 124 10.57 -17.87 14.50
C TYR A 124 10.72 -17.58 13.01
N TYR A 125 11.31 -16.45 12.68
CA TYR A 125 11.52 -16.03 11.31
C TYR A 125 12.71 -15.05 11.20
N GLN A 126 13.54 -15.25 10.19
CA GLN A 126 14.61 -14.34 9.83
C GLN A 126 14.44 -13.90 8.38
N ILE A 127 14.55 -12.60 8.14
CA ILE A 127 14.56 -12.07 6.78
C ILE A 127 15.80 -12.59 6.07
N SER A 128 15.62 -13.51 5.13
CA SER A 128 16.74 -14.02 4.34
C SER A 128 17.26 -12.94 3.38
N ARG A 129 18.56 -12.94 3.11
CA ARG A 129 19.18 -12.06 2.10
C ARG A 129 18.52 -12.19 0.73
N GLY A 130 17.92 -13.35 0.42
CA GLY A 130 17.17 -13.59 -0.80
C GLY A 130 15.89 -12.76 -0.97
N ILE A 131 15.42 -12.08 0.09
CA ILE A 131 14.23 -11.20 0.05
C ILE A 131 14.61 -9.75 -0.24
N ILE A 132 15.82 -9.33 0.12
CA ILE A 132 16.25 -7.93 0.00
C ILE A 132 16.32 -7.51 -1.46
N PHE A 133 16.96 -8.33 -2.30
CA PHE A 133 17.14 -8.01 -3.71
C PHE A 133 15.80 -7.95 -4.49
N PRO A 134 14.91 -8.96 -4.43
CA PRO A 134 13.57 -8.84 -5.02
C PRO A 134 12.76 -7.67 -4.45
N GLY A 135 12.86 -7.40 -3.14
CA GLY A 135 12.19 -6.27 -2.51
C GLY A 135 12.64 -4.91 -3.08
N ALA A 136 13.94 -4.73 -3.27
CA ALA A 136 14.49 -3.52 -3.88
C ALA A 136 13.99 -3.33 -5.32
N ILE A 137 13.95 -4.40 -6.12
CA ILE A 137 13.41 -4.36 -7.49
C ILE A 137 11.93 -3.97 -7.49
N ILE A 138 11.12 -4.56 -6.62
CA ILE A 138 9.69 -4.24 -6.49
C ILE A 138 9.51 -2.75 -6.21
N ILE A 139 10.31 -2.18 -5.31
CA ILE A 139 10.25 -0.75 -4.96
C ILE A 139 10.64 0.11 -6.17
N ILE A 140 11.74 -0.22 -6.86
CA ILE A 140 12.21 0.54 -8.04
C ILE A 140 11.16 0.51 -9.16
N VAL A 141 10.63 -0.67 -9.49
CA VAL A 141 9.61 -0.81 -10.55
C VAL A 141 8.31 -0.09 -10.16
N SER A 142 7.93 -0.13 -8.88
CA SER A 142 6.77 0.62 -8.39
C SER A 142 6.98 2.13 -8.44
N PHE A 143 8.21 2.60 -8.22
CA PHE A 143 8.55 4.02 -8.40
C PHE A 143 8.50 4.46 -9.87
N ILE A 144 8.98 3.62 -10.80
CA ILE A 144 8.83 3.88 -12.25
C ILE A 144 7.34 3.95 -12.62
N ARG A 145 6.52 3.04 -12.08
CA ARG A 145 5.06 3.07 -12.25
C ARG A 145 4.44 4.37 -11.72
N TYR A 146 4.91 4.87 -10.58
CA TYR A 146 4.45 6.14 -10.01
C TYR A 146 4.72 7.31 -10.96
N LEU A 147 5.94 7.41 -11.48
CA LEU A 147 6.30 8.44 -12.46
C LEU A 147 5.46 8.35 -13.74
N TYR A 148 5.21 7.13 -14.21
CA TYR A 148 4.32 6.90 -15.35
C TYR A 148 2.89 7.40 -15.09
N LEU A 149 2.34 7.13 -13.91
CA LEU A 149 0.99 7.60 -13.55
C LEU A 149 0.91 9.11 -13.48
N ILE A 150 1.87 9.79 -12.86
CA ILE A 150 1.92 11.27 -12.85
C ILE A 150 2.04 11.82 -14.25
N PHE A 151 2.91 11.24 -15.10
CA PHE A 151 3.03 11.69 -16.48
C PHE A 151 1.71 11.52 -17.24
N LEU A 152 1.05 10.38 -17.04
CA LEU A 152 -0.23 10.09 -17.68
C LEU A 152 -1.33 11.04 -17.20
N GLU A 153 -1.38 11.35 -15.90
CA GLU A 153 -2.33 12.29 -15.30
C GLU A 153 -2.19 13.69 -15.94
N ASN A 154 -0.98 14.24 -15.96
CA ASN A 154 -0.72 15.55 -16.57
C ASN A 154 -1.07 15.58 -18.07
N TYR A 155 -0.86 14.48 -18.80
CA TYR A 155 -1.21 14.41 -20.20
C TYR A 155 -2.72 14.25 -20.42
N LEU A 156 -3.39 13.50 -19.57
CA LEU A 156 -4.83 13.30 -19.63
C LEU A 156 -5.61 14.54 -19.21
N ASP A 157 -5.13 15.34 -18.27
CA ASP A 157 -5.78 16.60 -17.88
C ASP A 157 -5.93 17.55 -19.08
N ILE A 158 -4.98 17.55 -20.01
CA ILE A 158 -5.07 18.31 -21.26
C ILE A 158 -6.19 17.74 -22.16
N LEU A 159 -6.37 16.43 -22.19
CA LEU A 159 -7.43 15.73 -22.94
C LEU A 159 -8.79 15.83 -22.24
N PHE A 160 -8.84 15.85 -20.90
CA PHE A 160 -10.06 15.95 -20.10
C PHE A 160 -10.85 17.21 -20.37
N ASN A 161 -10.16 18.33 -20.57
CA ASN A 161 -10.81 19.59 -20.95
C ASN A 161 -11.57 19.48 -22.30
N PHE A 162 -11.27 18.45 -23.10
CA PHE A 162 -11.92 18.20 -24.40
C PHE A 162 -13.06 17.17 -24.37
N LEU A 163 -13.05 16.25 -23.37
CA LEU A 163 -13.91 15.06 -23.35
C LEU A 163 -14.64 14.91 -22.00
N GLN A 164 -15.48 15.87 -21.64
CA GLN A 164 -16.35 15.78 -20.44
C GLN A 164 -17.22 14.52 -20.48
N GLY A 165 -17.24 13.77 -19.38
CA GLY A 165 -18.09 12.58 -19.22
C GLY A 165 -17.41 11.21 -19.36
N TYR A 166 -16.12 11.15 -19.71
CA TYR A 166 -15.36 9.89 -19.85
C TYR A 166 -14.38 9.59 -18.72
N GLU A 167 -14.53 10.26 -17.58
CA GLU A 167 -13.61 10.18 -16.42
C GLU A 167 -13.40 8.76 -15.92
N ILE A 168 -14.48 7.95 -15.86
CA ILE A 168 -14.40 6.54 -15.45
C ILE A 168 -13.52 5.72 -16.41
N ILE A 169 -13.66 5.96 -17.71
CA ILE A 169 -12.89 5.24 -18.74
C ILE A 169 -11.42 5.57 -18.63
N PHE A 170 -11.08 6.83 -18.39
CA PHE A 170 -9.70 7.28 -18.20
C PHE A 170 -9.08 6.72 -16.93
N LEU A 171 -9.83 6.70 -15.82
CA LEU A 171 -9.38 6.04 -14.58
C LEU A 171 -9.08 4.56 -14.82
N LEU A 172 -10.00 3.84 -15.47
CA LEU A 172 -9.80 2.42 -15.81
C LEU A 172 -8.59 2.22 -16.72
N PHE A 173 -8.42 3.07 -17.73
CA PHE A 173 -7.27 3.02 -18.62
C PHE A 173 -5.96 3.26 -17.87
N SER A 174 -5.89 4.26 -16.99
CA SER A 174 -4.72 4.57 -16.16
C SER A 174 -4.36 3.41 -15.24
N VAL A 175 -5.35 2.79 -14.60
CA VAL A 175 -5.14 1.62 -13.74
C VAL A 175 -4.65 0.43 -14.55
N LEU A 176 -5.32 0.06 -15.64
CA LEU A 176 -4.99 -1.12 -16.45
C LEU A 176 -3.63 -0.97 -17.14
N SER A 177 -3.36 0.17 -17.77
CA SER A 177 -2.08 0.43 -18.44
C SER A 177 -0.91 0.41 -17.46
N SER A 178 -1.08 0.99 -16.26
CA SER A 178 -0.04 0.99 -15.24
C SER A 178 0.20 -0.40 -14.63
N ILE A 179 -0.83 -1.24 -14.50
CA ILE A 179 -0.70 -2.64 -14.09
C ILE A 179 0.07 -3.43 -15.16
N LEU A 180 -0.29 -3.28 -16.42
CA LEU A 180 0.41 -3.92 -17.53
C LEU A 180 1.90 -3.53 -17.56
N LEU A 181 2.19 -2.23 -17.47
CA LEU A 181 3.57 -1.74 -17.43
C LEU A 181 4.34 -2.35 -16.24
N TYR A 182 3.73 -2.42 -15.06
CA TYR A 182 4.35 -3.02 -13.89
C TYR A 182 4.71 -4.50 -14.12
N PHE A 183 3.78 -5.31 -14.63
CA PHE A 183 4.02 -6.71 -14.89
C PHE A 183 5.04 -6.94 -16.01
N ILE A 184 5.06 -6.11 -17.06
CA ILE A 184 6.09 -6.15 -18.09
C ILE A 184 7.45 -5.89 -17.47
N LEU A 185 7.63 -4.82 -16.71
CA LEU A 185 8.90 -4.47 -16.08
C LEU A 185 9.38 -5.55 -15.11
N ILE A 186 8.51 -6.09 -14.27
CA ILE A 186 8.89 -7.12 -13.29
C ILE A 186 9.28 -8.43 -13.98
N SER A 187 8.70 -8.75 -15.14
CA SER A 187 9.03 -9.96 -15.90
C SER A 187 10.45 -9.96 -16.46
N PHE A 188 10.99 -8.78 -16.79
CA PHE A 188 12.39 -8.65 -17.24
C PHE A 188 13.41 -9.02 -16.17
N TYR A 189 13.10 -8.73 -14.91
CA TYR A 189 14.01 -8.99 -13.79
C TYR A 189 13.94 -10.41 -13.25
N LYS A 190 12.98 -11.25 -13.71
CA LYS A 190 12.80 -12.65 -13.29
C LYS A 190 13.06 -12.84 -11.77
N PRO A 191 12.40 -12.06 -10.89
CA PRO A 191 12.62 -12.17 -9.45
C PRO A 191 12.25 -13.55 -8.90
N PHE A 192 11.59 -14.35 -9.73
CA PHE A 192 11.10 -15.69 -9.38
C PHE A 192 11.68 -16.72 -10.35
N LYS A 193 12.43 -17.69 -9.81
CA LYS A 193 12.71 -18.92 -10.53
C LYS A 193 11.39 -19.67 -10.71
N TYR A 194 10.99 -19.89 -11.95
CA TYR A 194 9.79 -20.67 -12.33
C TYR A 194 9.72 -22.03 -11.58
N SER A 195 10.87 -22.58 -11.20
CA SER A 195 11.01 -23.79 -10.39
C SER A 195 10.48 -23.65 -8.97
N GLU A 196 10.46 -22.47 -8.40
CA GLU A 196 9.94 -22.24 -7.03
C GLU A 196 8.42 -22.15 -7.03
N ILE A 197 7.83 -21.50 -8.04
CA ILE A 197 6.37 -21.45 -8.23
C ILE A 197 5.82 -22.87 -8.43
N LYS A 198 6.48 -23.69 -9.23
CA LYS A 198 6.07 -25.09 -9.48
C LYS A 198 6.11 -25.95 -8.22
N LYS A 199 7.09 -25.72 -7.35
CA LYS A 199 7.18 -26.42 -6.04
C LYS A 199 6.07 -26.03 -5.06
N ILE A 200 5.54 -24.81 -5.14
CA ILE A 200 4.45 -24.32 -4.27
C ILE A 200 3.10 -24.86 -4.74
N LEU A 201 2.90 -24.98 -6.06
CA LEU A 201 1.66 -25.49 -6.65
C LEU A 201 1.54 -27.02 -6.62
N GLN A 202 2.64 -27.75 -6.32
CA GLN A 202 2.68 -29.20 -6.24
C GLN A 202 2.63 -29.74 -4.79
N LYS A 203 2.47 -28.88 -3.80
CA LYS A 203 2.20 -29.20 -2.39
C LYS A 203 0.77 -28.85 -2.04
#